data_007ea3aa2e393a4b645fc0a7c1385eb0
#
_entry.id   007ea3aa2e393a4b645fc0a7c1385eb0
#
_cell.length_a   1.000
_cell.length_b   1.000
_cell.length_c   1.000
_cell.angle_alpha   90.00
_cell.angle_beta   90.00
_cell.angle_gamma   90.00
#
_symmetry.space_group_name_H-M   'P 1'
#
loop_
_entity.id
_entity.type
_entity.pdbx_description
1 polymer ?
#
loop_
_entity_poly.entity_id
_entity_poly.type
_entity_poly.pdbx_seq_one_letter_code
_entity_poly.pdbx_strand_id
1 'polypeptide(L)'
;MKQLKRKQGEGYVDVAVTVLVVSFLLILMVSMFGAVSKKQDLKNMCSELVEMATTTGKIGDEVQARYEALCEEKGMTPTVVFETVYFDEDSGKVQLGEVITCTLTIQTGLPGFGDEFFAFTMTATESGLSQVYWK
;
A
#
# COMPACT_ATOMS: atom_id res chain seq x y z
N MET A 1 -14.25 28.99 49.81
CA MET A 1 -13.82 27.59 49.89
C MET A 1 -14.57 26.65 48.99
N LYS A 2 -15.86 26.77 48.80
CA LYS A 2 -16.63 25.96 47.81
C LYS A 2 -16.19 26.17 46.36
N GLN A 3 -15.71 27.37 46.01
CA GLN A 3 -15.20 27.66 44.65
C GLN A 3 -13.83 27.03 44.37
N LEU A 4 -12.98 26.88 45.37
CA LEU A 4 -11.65 26.22 45.23
C LEU A 4 -11.79 24.71 45.07
N LYS A 5 -12.78 24.08 45.73
CA LYS A 5 -13.07 22.66 45.54
C LYS A 5 -13.63 22.37 44.13
N ARG A 6 -14.44 23.27 43.57
CA ARG A 6 -14.98 23.18 42.24
C ARG A 6 -13.87 23.28 41.17
N LYS A 7 -12.94 24.23 41.36
CA LYS A 7 -11.77 24.37 40.47
C LYS A 7 -10.84 23.17 40.49
N GLN A 8 -10.67 22.52 41.65
CA GLN A 8 -9.88 21.29 41.73
C GLN A 8 -10.57 20.09 41.00
N GLY A 9 -11.90 19.95 41.14
CA GLY A 9 -12.65 18.93 40.44
C GLY A 9 -12.67 19.15 38.94
N GLU A 10 -12.83 20.38 38.48
CA GLU A 10 -12.74 20.77 37.07
C GLU A 10 -11.33 20.57 36.53
N GLY A 11 -10.28 20.87 37.31
CA GLY A 11 -8.89 20.63 36.92
C GLY A 11 -8.57 19.16 36.67
N TYR A 12 -9.09 18.25 37.49
CA TYR A 12 -8.92 16.79 37.28
C TYR A 12 -9.64 16.30 36.06
N VAL A 13 -10.87 16.77 35.81
CA VAL A 13 -11.65 16.43 34.62
C VAL A 13 -10.95 16.95 33.35
N ASP A 14 -10.46 18.19 33.37
CA ASP A 14 -9.73 18.80 32.27
C ASP A 14 -8.44 18.03 31.94
N VAL A 15 -7.70 17.63 32.96
CA VAL A 15 -6.49 16.79 32.77
C VAL A 15 -6.85 15.43 32.19
N ALA A 16 -7.90 14.78 32.70
CA ALA A 16 -8.36 13.49 32.19
C ALA A 16 -8.81 13.59 30.74
N VAL A 17 -9.56 14.60 30.36
CA VAL A 17 -10.01 14.85 28.99
C VAL A 17 -8.81 15.15 28.08
N THR A 18 -7.86 15.96 28.54
CA THR A 18 -6.65 16.28 27.78
C THR A 18 -5.82 15.03 27.52
N VAL A 19 -5.60 14.18 28.52
CA VAL A 19 -4.87 12.91 28.36
C VAL A 19 -5.58 12.01 27.38
N LEU A 20 -6.91 11.90 27.44
CA LEU A 20 -7.70 11.11 26.53
C LEU A 20 -7.58 11.60 25.08
N VAL A 21 -7.70 12.92 24.88
CA VAL A 21 -7.57 13.53 23.55
C VAL A 21 -6.15 13.33 22.98
N VAL A 22 -5.12 13.57 23.78
CA VAL A 22 -3.73 13.38 23.38
C VAL A 22 -3.46 11.91 23.02
N SER A 23 -3.96 10.98 23.84
CA SER A 23 -3.81 9.54 23.57
C SER A 23 -4.50 9.16 22.27
N PHE A 24 -5.69 9.67 22.03
CA PHE A 24 -6.43 9.43 20.79
C PHE A 24 -5.69 9.98 19.56
N LEU A 25 -5.14 11.19 19.66
CA LEU A 25 -4.33 11.79 18.59
C LEU A 25 -3.08 10.98 18.30
N LEU A 26 -2.40 10.46 19.34
CA LEU A 26 -1.24 9.60 19.17
C LEU A 26 -1.59 8.29 18.44
N ILE A 27 -2.72 7.67 18.80
CA ILE A 27 -3.20 6.46 18.12
C ILE A 27 -3.48 6.76 16.64
N LEU A 28 -4.13 7.90 16.35
CA LEU A 28 -4.39 8.31 14.96
C LEU A 28 -3.09 8.53 14.19
N MET A 29 -2.10 9.18 14.78
CA MET A 29 -0.79 9.39 14.15
C MET A 29 -0.12 8.06 13.80
N VAL A 30 -0.05 7.13 14.75
CA VAL A 30 0.54 5.80 14.53
C VAL A 30 -0.21 5.05 13.42
N SER A 31 -1.54 5.13 13.42
CA SER A 31 -2.37 4.51 12.38
C SER A 31 -2.11 5.10 11.00
N MET A 32 -1.94 6.42 10.92
CA MET A 32 -1.60 7.10 9.66
C MET A 32 -0.23 6.67 9.14
N PHE A 33 0.77 6.57 10.03
CA PHE A 33 2.08 6.05 9.66
C PHE A 33 2.01 4.64 9.08
N GLY A 34 1.21 3.76 9.71
CA GLY A 34 0.97 2.41 9.21
C GLY A 34 0.36 2.41 7.81
N ALA A 35 -0.60 3.28 7.55
CA ALA A 35 -1.24 3.42 6.24
C ALA A 35 -0.23 3.91 5.18
N VAL A 36 0.57 4.93 5.50
CA VAL A 36 1.61 5.45 4.61
C VAL A 36 2.67 4.38 4.32
N SER A 37 3.07 3.63 5.32
CA SER A 37 4.04 2.53 5.17
C SER A 37 3.50 1.44 4.22
N LYS A 38 2.24 1.04 4.38
CA LYS A 38 1.59 0.08 3.46
C LYS A 38 1.53 0.62 2.03
N LYS A 39 1.21 1.89 1.86
CA LYS A 39 1.20 2.54 0.54
C LYS A 39 2.59 2.52 -0.10
N GLN A 40 3.62 2.79 0.67
CA GLN A 40 5.01 2.74 0.24
C GLN A 40 5.41 1.32 -0.17
N ASP A 41 5.06 0.32 0.64
CA ASP A 41 5.30 -1.09 0.32
C ASP A 41 4.59 -1.51 -0.96
N LEU A 42 3.34 -1.10 -1.13
CA LEU A 42 2.56 -1.38 -2.33
C LEU A 42 3.22 -0.76 -3.57
N LYS A 43 3.67 0.47 -3.47
CA LYS A 43 4.40 1.17 -4.54
C LYS A 43 5.71 0.45 -4.88
N ASN A 44 6.47 0.03 -3.88
CA ASN A 44 7.72 -0.70 -4.06
C ASN A 44 7.48 -2.05 -4.75
N MET A 45 6.45 -2.79 -4.33
CA MET A 45 6.05 -4.04 -5.00
C MET A 45 5.72 -3.80 -6.48
N CYS A 46 4.93 -2.77 -6.76
CA CYS A 46 4.54 -2.42 -8.12
C CYS A 46 5.77 -2.08 -8.98
N SER A 47 6.69 -1.29 -8.45
CA SER A 47 7.94 -0.91 -9.10
C SER A 47 8.82 -2.13 -9.41
N GLU A 48 8.97 -3.06 -8.46
CA GLU A 48 9.75 -4.29 -8.66
C GLU A 48 9.12 -5.20 -9.71
N LEU A 49 7.79 -5.31 -9.73
CA LEU A 49 7.08 -6.10 -10.74
C LEU A 49 7.24 -5.52 -12.14
N VAL A 50 7.16 -4.19 -12.27
CA VAL A 50 7.39 -3.49 -13.53
C VAL A 50 8.84 -3.68 -13.99
N GLU A 51 9.80 -3.55 -13.10
CA GLU A 51 11.22 -3.77 -13.39
C GLU A 51 11.47 -5.21 -13.90
N MET A 52 10.89 -6.20 -13.23
CA MET A 52 10.99 -7.59 -13.66
C MET A 52 10.37 -7.78 -15.04
N ALA A 53 9.16 -7.25 -15.26
CA ALA A 53 8.46 -7.36 -16.55
C ALA A 53 9.22 -6.66 -17.68
N THR A 54 9.77 -5.49 -17.44
CA THR A 54 10.51 -4.73 -18.46
C THR A 54 11.87 -5.38 -18.78
N THR A 55 12.54 -5.90 -17.77
CA THR A 55 13.85 -6.55 -17.92
C THR A 55 13.73 -7.90 -18.64
N THR A 56 12.71 -8.67 -18.33
CA THR A 56 12.44 -9.96 -19.00
C THR A 56 11.72 -9.78 -20.33
N GLY A 57 11.07 -8.64 -20.55
CA GLY A 57 10.24 -8.37 -21.72
C GLY A 57 9.00 -9.26 -21.81
N LYS A 58 8.58 -9.82 -20.70
CA LYS A 58 7.53 -10.84 -20.66
C LYS A 58 6.77 -10.76 -19.33
N ILE A 59 5.46 -10.83 -19.41
CA ILE A 59 4.58 -10.94 -18.26
C ILE A 59 4.15 -12.41 -18.14
N GLY A 60 4.90 -13.18 -17.35
CA GLY A 60 4.68 -14.61 -17.22
C GLY A 60 5.12 -15.16 -15.87
N ASP A 61 5.60 -16.41 -15.88
CA ASP A 61 5.92 -17.18 -14.68
C ASP A 61 6.93 -16.49 -13.74
N GLU A 62 7.93 -15.81 -14.31
CA GLU A 62 8.94 -15.11 -13.51
C GLU A 62 8.34 -13.93 -12.74
N VAL A 63 7.46 -13.17 -13.39
CA VAL A 63 6.75 -12.05 -12.77
C VAL A 63 5.79 -12.57 -11.69
N GLN A 64 5.09 -13.66 -11.99
CA GLN A 64 4.19 -14.30 -11.02
C GLN A 64 4.95 -14.82 -9.80
N ALA A 65 6.09 -15.47 -10.00
CA ALA A 65 6.93 -15.96 -8.91
C ALA A 65 7.44 -14.80 -8.04
N ARG A 66 7.83 -13.68 -8.65
CA ARG A 66 8.26 -12.50 -7.92
C ARG A 66 7.11 -11.86 -7.13
N TYR A 67 5.92 -11.82 -7.72
CA TYR A 67 4.72 -11.34 -7.04
C TYR A 67 4.44 -12.17 -5.77
N GLU A 68 4.47 -13.48 -5.89
CA GLU A 68 4.25 -14.38 -4.75
C GLU A 68 5.30 -14.18 -3.64
N ALA A 69 6.57 -14.05 -4.02
CA ALA A 69 7.66 -13.77 -3.08
C ALA A 69 7.46 -12.43 -2.35
N LEU A 70 7.04 -11.39 -3.08
CA LEU A 70 6.76 -10.07 -2.52
C LEU A 70 5.55 -10.10 -1.58
N CYS A 71 4.52 -10.88 -1.92
CA CYS A 71 3.35 -11.08 -1.05
C CYS A 71 3.76 -11.68 0.30
N GLU A 72 4.64 -12.68 0.30
CA GLU A 72 5.17 -13.28 1.52
C GLU A 72 6.03 -12.30 2.31
N GLU A 73 6.92 -11.59 1.62
CA GLU A 73 7.85 -10.63 2.23
C GLU A 73 7.13 -9.46 2.89
N LYS A 74 6.13 -8.90 2.23
CA LYS A 74 5.38 -7.73 2.71
C LYS A 74 4.15 -8.08 3.55
N GLY A 75 3.73 -9.34 3.53
CA GLY A 75 2.55 -9.80 4.28
C GLY A 75 1.23 -9.25 3.75
N MET A 76 1.15 -8.95 2.46
CA MET A 76 -0.06 -8.46 1.81
C MET A 76 -0.26 -9.12 0.45
N THR A 77 -1.51 -9.26 0.02
CA THR A 77 -1.89 -9.91 -1.25
C THR A 77 -2.73 -8.97 -2.12
N PRO A 78 -2.10 -7.93 -2.71
CA PRO A 78 -2.84 -7.00 -3.57
C PRO A 78 -3.26 -7.66 -4.87
N THR A 79 -4.34 -7.16 -5.46
CA THR A 79 -4.74 -7.55 -6.80
C THR A 79 -3.81 -6.88 -7.81
N VAL A 80 -3.22 -7.67 -8.71
CA VAL A 80 -2.29 -7.19 -9.73
C VAL A 80 -2.95 -7.18 -11.10
N VAL A 81 -2.81 -6.06 -11.82
CA VAL A 81 -3.28 -5.91 -13.21
C VAL A 81 -2.14 -5.33 -14.02
N PHE A 82 -1.82 -5.97 -15.13
CA PHE A 82 -0.87 -5.47 -16.12
C PHE A 82 -1.60 -4.99 -17.36
N GLU A 83 -1.26 -3.79 -17.80
CA GLU A 83 -1.78 -3.19 -19.04
C GLU A 83 -0.61 -2.95 -19.99
N THR A 84 -0.67 -3.54 -21.16
CA THR A 84 0.36 -3.38 -22.19
C THR A 84 -0.17 -3.85 -23.55
N VAL A 85 0.57 -3.52 -24.60
CA VAL A 85 0.35 -4.08 -25.93
C VAL A 85 1.28 -5.29 -26.08
N TYR A 86 0.70 -6.47 -26.11
CA TYR A 86 1.47 -7.72 -26.22
C TYR A 86 1.96 -7.97 -27.64
N PHE A 87 3.21 -8.40 -27.76
CA PHE A 87 3.75 -8.96 -28.99
C PHE A 87 3.15 -10.34 -29.28
N ASP A 88 2.98 -11.14 -28.22
CA ASP A 88 2.33 -12.44 -28.22
C ASP A 88 1.58 -12.63 -26.91
N GLU A 89 0.25 -12.59 -26.98
CA GLU A 89 -0.61 -12.70 -25.79
C GLU A 89 -0.47 -14.06 -25.09
N ASP A 90 -0.30 -15.12 -25.84
CA ASP A 90 -0.20 -16.49 -25.29
C ASP A 90 1.04 -16.67 -24.41
N SER A 91 2.16 -16.09 -24.81
CA SER A 91 3.42 -16.15 -24.06
C SER A 91 3.65 -14.98 -23.13
N GLY A 92 2.83 -13.93 -23.21
CA GLY A 92 2.97 -12.71 -22.39
C GLY A 92 4.14 -11.81 -22.81
N LYS A 93 4.70 -12.04 -24.00
CA LYS A 93 5.84 -11.26 -24.52
C LYS A 93 5.44 -9.85 -24.89
N VAL A 94 6.28 -8.88 -24.55
CA VAL A 94 6.09 -7.46 -24.83
C VAL A 94 7.29 -6.96 -25.64
N GLN A 95 7.02 -6.32 -26.76
CA GLN A 95 8.07 -5.85 -27.66
C GLN A 95 8.83 -4.67 -27.08
N LEU A 96 10.10 -4.53 -27.46
CA LEU A 96 10.98 -3.43 -27.07
C LEU A 96 10.30 -2.07 -27.31
N GLY A 97 10.33 -1.21 -26.30
CA GLY A 97 9.79 0.15 -26.37
C GLY A 97 8.30 0.25 -26.05
N GLU A 98 7.60 -0.88 -25.92
CA GLU A 98 6.19 -0.86 -25.46
C GLU A 98 6.10 -0.59 -23.96
N VAL A 99 5.09 0.18 -23.56
CA VAL A 99 4.86 0.52 -22.18
C VAL A 99 4.18 -0.64 -21.44
N ILE A 100 4.74 -1.03 -20.31
CA ILE A 100 4.12 -1.98 -19.39
C ILE A 100 3.67 -1.19 -18.17
N THR A 101 2.39 -1.21 -17.86
CA THR A 101 1.82 -0.56 -16.69
C THR A 101 1.31 -1.63 -15.73
N CYS A 102 1.77 -1.56 -14.49
CA CYS A 102 1.33 -2.43 -13.42
C CYS A 102 0.50 -1.62 -12.43
N THR A 103 -0.67 -2.14 -12.07
CA THR A 103 -1.54 -1.55 -11.04
C THR A 103 -1.76 -2.58 -9.96
N LEU A 104 -1.40 -2.22 -8.73
CA LEU A 104 -1.68 -3.03 -7.55
C LEU A 104 -2.77 -2.35 -6.73
N THR A 105 -3.78 -3.11 -6.35
CA THR A 105 -4.92 -2.62 -5.56
C THR A 105 -5.10 -3.52 -4.35
N ILE A 106 -5.22 -2.92 -3.18
CA ILE A 106 -5.48 -3.63 -1.94
C ILE A 106 -6.55 -2.89 -1.13
N GLN A 107 -7.46 -3.65 -0.54
CA GLN A 107 -8.37 -3.12 0.47
C GLN A 107 -7.75 -3.33 1.84
N THR A 108 -7.69 -2.28 2.62
CA THR A 108 -7.11 -2.31 3.96
C THR A 108 -7.90 -1.42 4.90
N GLY A 109 -7.83 -1.73 6.19
CA GLY A 109 -8.35 -0.87 7.24
C GLY A 109 -7.25 -0.06 7.92
N LEU A 110 -7.62 0.89 8.76
CA LEU A 110 -6.65 1.60 9.59
C LEU A 110 -6.05 0.63 10.63
N PRO A 111 -4.71 0.52 10.69
CA PRO A 111 -4.08 -0.30 11.73
C PRO A 111 -4.54 0.12 13.12
N GLY A 112 -4.92 -0.84 13.94
CA GLY A 112 -5.39 -0.61 15.30
C GLY A 112 -6.91 -0.48 15.44
N PHE A 113 -7.65 -0.30 14.35
CA PHE A 113 -9.12 -0.17 14.37
C PHE A 113 -9.84 -1.35 13.71
N GLY A 114 -9.11 -2.32 13.18
CA GLY A 114 -9.66 -3.47 12.47
C GLY A 114 -10.00 -3.16 11.02
N ASP A 115 -10.07 -4.21 10.22
CA ASP A 115 -10.30 -4.08 8.76
C ASP A 115 -11.74 -3.66 8.42
N GLU A 116 -12.67 -3.83 9.34
CA GLU A 116 -14.08 -3.47 9.17
C GLU A 116 -14.36 -1.98 9.43
N PHE A 117 -13.49 -1.33 10.23
CA PHE A 117 -13.56 0.10 10.49
C PHE A 117 -12.64 0.85 9.54
N PHE A 118 -13.20 1.87 8.89
CA PHE A 118 -12.43 2.73 7.97
C PHE A 118 -11.71 1.94 6.85
N ALA A 119 -12.37 0.92 6.30
CA ALA A 119 -11.84 0.20 5.14
C ALA A 119 -11.71 1.16 3.95
N PHE A 120 -10.53 1.19 3.34
CA PHE A 120 -10.27 1.99 2.17
C PHE A 120 -9.43 1.21 1.15
N THR A 121 -9.48 1.63 -0.09
CA THR A 121 -8.73 1.00 -1.17
C THR A 121 -7.47 1.80 -1.45
N MET A 122 -6.33 1.12 -1.42
CA MET A 122 -5.04 1.68 -1.84
C MET A 122 -4.71 1.15 -3.22
N THR A 123 -4.27 2.04 -4.10
CA THR A 123 -3.84 1.68 -5.45
C THR A 123 -2.46 2.27 -5.72
N ALA A 124 -1.57 1.46 -6.28
CA ALA A 124 -0.28 1.91 -6.76
C ALA A 124 -0.14 1.55 -8.24
N THR A 125 0.32 2.49 -9.04
CA THR A 125 0.51 2.30 -10.48
C THR A 125 1.91 2.73 -10.85
N GLU A 126 2.63 1.87 -11.54
CA GLU A 126 3.97 2.15 -12.07
C GLU A 126 4.03 1.69 -13.53
N SER A 127 4.85 2.36 -14.31
CA SER A 127 5.02 2.06 -15.73
C SER A 127 6.50 2.01 -16.10
N GLY A 128 6.83 1.19 -17.06
CA GLY A 128 8.16 1.10 -17.62
C GLY A 128 8.11 0.67 -19.10
N LEU A 129 9.24 0.78 -19.77
CA LEU A 129 9.38 0.35 -21.16
C LEU A 129 10.03 -1.02 -21.24
N SER A 130 9.48 -1.91 -22.03
CA SER A 130 10.10 -3.21 -22.30
C SER A 130 11.48 -3.03 -22.92
N GLN A 131 12.45 -3.73 -22.38
CA GLN A 131 13.86 -3.65 -22.78
C GLN A 131 14.31 -4.82 -23.70
N VAL A 132 13.40 -5.71 -24.01
CA VAL A 132 13.69 -6.93 -24.78
C VAL A 132 13.07 -6.85 -26.16
N TYR A 133 13.88 -7.11 -27.17
CA TYR A 133 13.43 -7.22 -28.56
C TYR A 133 13.07 -8.68 -28.89
N TRP A 134 11.84 -8.88 -29.33
CA TRP A 134 11.33 -10.19 -29.78
C TRP A 134 11.23 -10.22 -31.30
N LYS A 135 11.67 -11.30 -31.89
CA LYS A 135 11.52 -11.54 -33.31
C LYS A 135 10.23 -12.28 -33.64
#